data_bfb170dfb504ed32f5657106d73f059c
#
_entry.id   bfb170dfb504ed32f5657106d73f059c
#
_cell.length_a   1.000
_cell.length_b   1.000
_cell.length_c   1.000
_cell.angle_alpha   90.00
_cell.angle_beta   90.00
_cell.angle_gamma   90.00
#
_symmetry.space_group_name_H-M   'P 1'
#
loop_
_entity.id
_entity.type
_entity.pdbx_description
1 polymer ?
#
loop_
_entity_poly.entity_id
_entity_poly.type
_entity_poly.pdbx_seq_one_letter_code
_entity_poly.pdbx_strand_id
1 'polypeptide(L)'
;MHFNFSERESELRKAGVEAGILCHALSFEECWKIAATQGLVASIVPAEFGGPGLNAIETAISIEGFSEGCKNGGFTFSMSAHLLAGLVPLVKHASGDIKRRILPKVVAGEYILANAMTESGSGSNAFGMKTTAKADGDNFTLNGTKIFCTNASIANGILVYAVTDEAKGFFGGITCFFLEKEKHNYTCGKPVQKNGLHASPLCEVFLTDVSVSKENIIGKMGSGVMVFLESMNWERTVMSAMHAGTMTRLCNLSRAHVKARMHGETALEKHQGVQFRLAEMFLQTESCKLQAYKAAKMIDKGEDVTAAAAKAKVFSSEALNTIAKEALILHGANGFTADYGIGEIIADAQAALIYSGPNDVLRNLIASRLQ
;
A
#
# COMPACT_ATOMS: atom_id res chain seq x y z
N MET A 1 -9.23 14.61 22.45
CA MET A 1 -9.12 13.90 21.16
C MET A 1 -10.50 13.28 20.95
N HIS A 2 -11.24 13.70 19.93
CA HIS A 2 -12.51 13.04 19.59
C HIS A 2 -12.18 11.78 18.79
N PHE A 3 -12.64 10.62 19.24
CA PHE A 3 -12.44 9.32 18.60
C PHE A 3 -13.57 8.95 17.64
N ASN A 4 -14.65 9.73 17.62
CA ASN A 4 -15.75 9.51 16.69
C ASN A 4 -15.42 10.13 15.33
N PHE A 5 -15.76 9.41 14.27
CA PHE A 5 -15.70 9.95 12.93
C PHE A 5 -16.64 11.15 12.77
N SER A 6 -16.20 12.15 12.01
CA SER A 6 -17.11 13.17 11.47
C SER A 6 -18.12 12.51 10.51
N GLU A 7 -19.17 13.24 10.17
CA GLU A 7 -20.16 12.78 9.19
C GLU A 7 -19.47 12.42 7.86
N ARG A 8 -18.60 13.30 7.36
CA ARG A 8 -17.80 13.07 6.13
C ARG A 8 -16.91 11.83 6.22
N GLU A 9 -16.19 11.63 7.33
CA GLU A 9 -15.34 10.45 7.54
C GLU A 9 -16.18 9.17 7.56
N SER A 10 -17.38 9.22 8.16
CA SER A 10 -18.32 8.10 8.20
C SER A 10 -18.87 7.75 6.81
N GLU A 11 -19.20 8.76 6.00
CA GLU A 11 -19.63 8.60 4.61
C GLU A 11 -18.51 8.02 3.73
N LEU A 12 -17.29 8.53 3.85
CA LEU A 12 -16.13 8.02 3.12
C LEU A 12 -15.85 6.54 3.45
N ARG A 13 -15.94 6.17 4.73
CA ARG A 13 -15.79 4.78 5.13
C ARG A 13 -16.87 3.88 4.54
N LYS A 14 -18.13 4.33 4.61
CA LYS A 14 -19.29 3.60 4.07
C LYS A 14 -19.15 3.41 2.56
N ALA A 15 -18.84 4.48 1.82
CA ALA A 15 -18.60 4.42 0.38
C ALA A 15 -17.45 3.45 0.02
N GLY A 16 -16.38 3.43 0.83
CA GLY A 16 -15.30 2.46 0.68
C GLY A 16 -15.80 1.02 0.82
N VAL A 17 -16.57 0.71 1.88
CA VAL A 17 -17.14 -0.64 2.10
C VAL A 17 -18.01 -1.07 0.93
N GLU A 18 -18.93 -0.20 0.48
CA GLU A 18 -19.83 -0.47 -0.64
C GLU A 18 -19.06 -0.74 -1.94
N ALA A 19 -18.04 0.09 -2.25
CA ALA A 19 -17.17 -0.13 -3.40
C ALA A 19 -16.40 -1.46 -3.32
N GLY A 20 -15.89 -1.81 -2.13
CA GLY A 20 -15.21 -3.08 -1.90
C GLY A 20 -16.12 -4.29 -2.11
N ILE A 21 -17.38 -4.22 -1.67
CA ILE A 21 -18.38 -5.28 -1.88
C ILE A 21 -18.66 -5.46 -3.37
N LEU A 22 -18.76 -4.38 -4.14
CA LEU A 22 -19.00 -4.44 -5.59
C LEU A 22 -17.84 -5.12 -6.35
N CYS A 23 -16.61 -5.14 -5.80
CA CYS A 23 -15.45 -5.81 -6.40
C CYS A 23 -15.47 -7.35 -6.22
N HIS A 24 -16.50 -7.93 -5.61
CA HIS A 24 -16.53 -9.37 -5.38
C HIS A 24 -16.71 -10.14 -6.71
N ALA A 25 -15.79 -11.09 -6.95
CA ALA A 25 -15.74 -11.96 -8.14
C ALA A 25 -15.58 -11.23 -9.49
N LEU A 26 -15.10 -9.98 -9.47
CA LEU A 26 -14.80 -9.21 -10.68
C LEU A 26 -13.32 -9.31 -11.06
N SER A 27 -13.01 -9.02 -12.34
CA SER A 27 -11.66 -8.89 -12.85
C SER A 27 -10.92 -7.68 -12.21
N PHE A 28 -9.60 -7.64 -12.38
CA PHE A 28 -8.80 -6.49 -11.95
C PHE A 28 -9.29 -5.18 -12.57
N GLU A 29 -9.56 -5.20 -13.87
CA GLU A 29 -9.98 -4.03 -14.65
C GLU A 29 -11.35 -3.51 -14.22
N GLU A 30 -12.29 -4.41 -13.91
CA GLU A 30 -13.60 -4.04 -13.40
C GLU A 30 -13.52 -3.43 -12.01
N CYS A 31 -12.76 -4.05 -11.10
CA CYS A 31 -12.48 -3.51 -9.78
C CYS A 31 -11.79 -2.13 -9.86
N TRP A 32 -10.86 -1.97 -10.81
CA TRP A 32 -10.16 -0.70 -11.01
C TRP A 32 -11.11 0.42 -11.43
N LYS A 33 -12.05 0.15 -12.34
CA LYS A 33 -13.09 1.11 -12.76
C LYS A 33 -13.98 1.52 -11.60
N ILE A 34 -14.42 0.56 -10.77
CA ILE A 34 -15.20 0.85 -9.56
C ILE A 34 -14.40 1.76 -8.62
N ALA A 35 -13.16 1.39 -8.31
CA ALA A 35 -12.30 2.17 -7.42
C ALA A 35 -12.02 3.58 -7.97
N ALA A 36 -11.85 3.72 -9.28
CA ALA A 36 -11.67 5.03 -9.93
C ALA A 36 -12.94 5.89 -9.85
N THR A 37 -14.11 5.32 -10.17
CA THR A 37 -15.41 6.02 -10.07
C THR A 37 -15.70 6.52 -8.66
N GLN A 38 -15.23 5.79 -7.63
CA GLN A 38 -15.34 6.18 -6.23
C GLN A 38 -14.18 7.08 -5.75
N GLY A 39 -13.28 7.48 -6.65
CA GLY A 39 -12.14 8.35 -6.35
C GLY A 39 -11.03 7.70 -5.52
N LEU A 40 -11.10 6.40 -5.25
CA LEU A 40 -10.14 5.69 -4.37
C LEU A 40 -8.73 5.63 -4.97
N VAL A 41 -8.60 5.42 -6.29
CA VAL A 41 -7.30 5.38 -6.97
C VAL A 41 -6.61 6.74 -7.01
N ALA A 42 -7.37 7.82 -6.82
CA ALA A 42 -6.90 9.20 -6.92
C ALA A 42 -7.21 10.03 -5.66
N SER A 43 -7.44 9.38 -4.52
CA SER A 43 -7.99 10.00 -3.30
C SER A 43 -7.27 11.28 -2.87
N ILE A 44 -5.94 11.34 -3.01
CA ILE A 44 -5.12 12.49 -2.61
C ILE A 44 -4.92 13.55 -3.72
N VAL A 45 -5.43 13.31 -4.93
CA VAL A 45 -5.27 14.27 -6.05
C VAL A 45 -6.07 15.54 -5.74
N PRO A 46 -5.44 16.73 -5.80
CA PRO A 46 -6.14 17.99 -5.55
C PRO A 46 -7.31 18.23 -6.51
N ALA A 47 -8.31 18.97 -6.04
CA ALA A 47 -9.51 19.31 -6.82
C ALA A 47 -9.20 20.08 -8.11
N GLU A 48 -8.13 20.87 -8.14
CA GLU A 48 -7.66 21.58 -9.35
C GLU A 48 -7.29 20.64 -10.51
N PHE A 49 -6.99 19.36 -10.22
CA PHE A 49 -6.74 18.30 -11.20
C PHE A 49 -7.92 17.31 -11.32
N GLY A 50 -9.08 17.65 -10.74
CA GLY A 50 -10.29 16.84 -10.78
C GLY A 50 -10.39 15.76 -9.72
N GLY A 51 -9.45 15.67 -8.77
CA GLY A 51 -9.43 14.67 -7.74
C GLY A 51 -10.28 14.99 -6.50
N PRO A 52 -10.50 14.06 -5.59
CA PRO A 52 -11.28 14.28 -4.36
C PRO A 52 -10.54 15.09 -3.29
N GLY A 53 -9.22 15.22 -3.37
CA GLY A 53 -8.41 16.04 -2.47
C GLY A 53 -8.43 15.58 -1.02
N LEU A 54 -8.54 14.26 -0.77
CA LEU A 54 -8.59 13.73 0.59
C LEU A 54 -7.25 13.93 1.31
N ASN A 55 -7.31 14.25 2.58
CA ASN A 55 -6.16 14.25 3.46
C ASN A 55 -5.77 12.82 3.89
N ALA A 56 -4.73 12.66 4.72
CA ALA A 56 -4.23 11.34 5.07
C ALA A 56 -5.21 10.53 5.91
N ILE A 57 -5.92 11.15 6.86
CA ILE A 57 -6.92 10.43 7.67
C ILE A 57 -8.13 10.03 6.84
N GLU A 58 -8.64 10.89 5.97
CA GLU A 58 -9.75 10.59 5.07
C GLU A 58 -9.38 9.45 4.10
N THR A 59 -8.15 9.48 3.55
CA THR A 59 -7.61 8.42 2.70
C THR A 59 -7.51 7.09 3.47
N ALA A 60 -6.97 7.10 4.69
CA ALA A 60 -6.85 5.90 5.51
C ALA A 60 -8.21 5.26 5.83
N ILE A 61 -9.20 6.08 6.18
CA ILE A 61 -10.58 5.65 6.47
C ILE A 61 -11.26 5.05 5.22
N SER A 62 -11.08 5.68 4.05
CA SER A 62 -11.64 5.20 2.78
C SER A 62 -11.04 3.85 2.38
N ILE A 63 -9.72 3.69 2.50
CA ILE A 63 -9.01 2.45 2.17
C ILE A 63 -9.32 1.34 3.19
N GLU A 64 -9.47 1.67 4.49
CA GLU A 64 -9.96 0.72 5.50
C GLU A 64 -11.33 0.18 5.11
N GLY A 65 -12.29 1.07 4.80
CA GLY A 65 -13.63 0.67 4.37
C GLY A 65 -13.58 -0.22 3.12
N PHE A 66 -12.81 0.17 2.10
CA PHE A 66 -12.66 -0.64 0.90
C PHE A 66 -12.11 -2.04 1.21
N SER A 67 -11.08 -2.12 2.05
CA SER A 67 -10.47 -3.40 2.44
C SER A 67 -11.42 -4.27 3.28
N GLU A 68 -12.30 -3.67 4.07
CA GLU A 68 -13.36 -4.41 4.79
C GLU A 68 -14.35 -5.05 3.80
N GLY A 69 -14.77 -4.32 2.77
CA GLY A 69 -15.71 -4.81 1.76
C GLY A 69 -15.09 -5.77 0.75
N CYS A 70 -13.87 -5.51 0.30
CA CYS A 70 -13.23 -6.23 -0.80
C CYS A 70 -12.57 -7.53 -0.34
N LYS A 71 -12.99 -8.67 -0.93
CA LYS A 71 -12.39 -9.98 -0.65
C LYS A 71 -11.05 -10.20 -1.37
N ASN A 72 -10.78 -9.47 -2.45
CA ASN A 72 -9.56 -9.59 -3.24
C ASN A 72 -8.43 -8.76 -2.62
N GLY A 73 -7.64 -9.37 -1.71
CA GLY A 73 -6.52 -8.72 -1.04
C GLY A 73 -5.44 -8.26 -2.02
N GLY A 74 -5.19 -9.03 -3.07
CA GLY A 74 -4.22 -8.66 -4.11
C GLY A 74 -4.61 -7.39 -4.86
N PHE A 75 -5.89 -7.22 -5.21
CA PHE A 75 -6.37 -5.99 -5.83
C PHE A 75 -6.26 -4.79 -4.88
N THR A 76 -6.70 -4.96 -3.64
CA THR A 76 -6.62 -3.90 -2.61
C THR A 76 -5.19 -3.43 -2.40
N PHE A 77 -4.24 -4.38 -2.34
CA PHE A 77 -2.80 -4.08 -2.22
C PHE A 77 -2.27 -3.35 -3.47
N SER A 78 -2.62 -3.81 -4.67
CA SER A 78 -2.20 -3.20 -5.95
C SER A 78 -2.67 -1.74 -6.07
N MET A 79 -3.96 -1.49 -5.76
CA MET A 79 -4.53 -0.14 -5.72
C MET A 79 -3.81 0.74 -4.68
N SER A 80 -3.55 0.20 -3.49
CA SER A 80 -2.84 0.94 -2.43
C SER A 80 -1.39 1.25 -2.82
N ALA A 81 -0.68 0.32 -3.47
CA ALA A 81 0.68 0.55 -3.96
C ALA A 81 0.73 1.65 -5.05
N HIS A 82 -0.22 1.65 -5.98
CA HIS A 82 -0.38 2.74 -6.95
C HIS A 82 -0.58 4.08 -6.26
N LEU A 83 -1.52 4.15 -5.32
CA LEU A 83 -1.85 5.38 -4.59
C LEU A 83 -0.68 5.90 -3.75
N LEU A 84 -0.03 5.02 -2.99
CA LEU A 84 0.88 5.45 -1.92
C LEU A 84 2.34 5.51 -2.38
N ALA A 85 2.81 4.51 -3.12
CA ALA A 85 4.18 4.48 -3.61
C ALA A 85 4.35 5.19 -4.96
N GLY A 86 3.32 5.24 -5.79
CA GLY A 86 3.32 5.89 -7.10
C GLY A 86 2.80 7.33 -7.08
N LEU A 87 1.57 7.53 -6.59
CA LEU A 87 0.86 8.80 -6.74
C LEU A 87 1.28 9.84 -5.69
N VAL A 88 1.53 9.45 -4.42
CA VAL A 88 1.99 10.41 -3.39
C VAL A 88 3.22 11.18 -3.83
N PRO A 89 4.31 10.57 -4.35
CA PRO A 89 5.45 11.31 -4.87
C PRO A 89 5.10 12.27 -6.01
N LEU A 90 4.21 11.87 -6.92
CA LEU A 90 3.81 12.74 -8.03
C LEU A 90 3.03 13.96 -7.53
N VAL A 91 2.04 13.76 -6.67
CA VAL A 91 1.24 14.87 -6.10
C VAL A 91 2.10 15.82 -5.29
N LYS A 92 3.05 15.30 -4.52
CA LYS A 92 3.89 16.12 -3.63
C LYS A 92 5.04 16.81 -4.37
N HIS A 93 5.73 16.11 -5.26
CA HIS A 93 7.06 16.51 -5.73
C HIS A 93 7.20 16.69 -7.25
N ALA A 94 6.23 16.25 -8.08
CA ALA A 94 6.32 16.41 -9.52
C ALA A 94 6.21 17.89 -9.92
N SER A 95 6.80 18.22 -11.09
CA SER A 95 6.64 19.54 -11.72
C SER A 95 5.18 19.80 -12.08
N GLY A 96 4.81 21.07 -12.21
CA GLY A 96 3.46 21.46 -12.64
C GLY A 96 3.06 20.84 -13.99
N ASP A 97 4.01 20.65 -14.89
CA ASP A 97 3.75 20.06 -16.21
C ASP A 97 3.41 18.57 -16.10
N ILE A 98 4.16 17.80 -15.30
CA ILE A 98 3.85 16.40 -15.05
C ILE A 98 2.48 16.28 -14.36
N LYS A 99 2.19 17.11 -13.34
CA LYS A 99 0.90 17.10 -12.65
C LYS A 99 -0.27 17.37 -13.60
N ARG A 100 -0.21 18.43 -14.40
CA ARG A 100 -1.27 18.78 -15.36
C ARG A 100 -1.52 17.68 -16.40
N ARG A 101 -0.48 16.97 -16.80
CA ARG A 101 -0.56 15.94 -17.82
C ARG A 101 -0.98 14.57 -17.30
N ILE A 102 -0.60 14.22 -16.08
CA ILE A 102 -0.77 12.86 -15.53
C ILE A 102 -1.95 12.77 -14.56
N LEU A 103 -2.10 13.73 -13.63
CA LEU A 103 -3.10 13.60 -12.56
C LEU A 103 -4.55 13.50 -13.07
N PRO A 104 -4.99 14.23 -14.11
CA PRO A 104 -6.34 14.03 -14.65
C PRO A 104 -6.57 12.62 -15.20
N LYS A 105 -5.57 11.99 -15.80
CA LYS A 105 -5.65 10.60 -16.29
C LYS A 105 -5.72 9.59 -15.15
N VAL A 106 -5.02 9.86 -14.05
CA VAL A 106 -5.12 9.05 -12.82
C VAL A 106 -6.53 9.15 -12.24
N VAL A 107 -7.10 10.34 -12.18
CA VAL A 107 -8.49 10.57 -11.70
C VAL A 107 -9.50 9.84 -12.57
N ALA A 108 -9.32 9.83 -13.88
CA ALA A 108 -10.15 9.08 -14.82
C ALA A 108 -9.97 7.55 -14.72
N GLY A 109 -9.00 7.06 -13.93
CA GLY A 109 -8.68 5.63 -13.83
C GLY A 109 -7.91 5.08 -15.05
N GLU A 110 -7.45 5.95 -15.94
CA GLU A 110 -6.76 5.58 -17.19
C GLU A 110 -5.24 5.41 -17.02
N TYR A 111 -4.70 5.74 -15.85
CA TYR A 111 -3.27 5.79 -15.62
C TYR A 111 -2.87 5.09 -14.31
N ILE A 112 -2.22 3.94 -14.45
CA ILE A 112 -1.70 3.15 -13.34
C ILE A 112 -0.23 3.52 -13.12
N LEU A 113 0.15 3.67 -11.85
CA LEU A 113 1.49 3.99 -11.41
C LEU A 113 2.16 2.81 -10.70
N ALA A 114 3.47 2.72 -10.85
CA ALA A 114 4.32 1.80 -10.11
C ALA A 114 5.53 2.51 -9.50
N ASN A 115 6.20 1.82 -8.59
CA ASN A 115 7.43 2.28 -7.95
C ASN A 115 8.51 1.20 -8.10
N ALA A 116 9.69 1.59 -8.55
CA ALA A 116 10.82 0.72 -8.83
C ALA A 116 12.05 1.15 -8.02
N MET A 117 12.12 0.71 -6.76
CA MET A 117 13.19 1.04 -5.82
C MET A 117 14.17 -0.13 -5.64
N THR A 118 13.67 -1.32 -5.37
CA THR A 118 14.41 -2.49 -4.90
C THR A 118 15.25 -3.14 -6.00
N GLU A 119 16.44 -3.62 -5.64
CA GLU A 119 17.33 -4.39 -6.50
C GLU A 119 17.71 -5.72 -5.83
N SER A 120 18.24 -6.69 -6.59
CA SER A 120 18.63 -8.01 -6.09
C SER A 120 19.66 -7.96 -4.94
N GLY A 121 20.49 -6.91 -4.91
CA GLY A 121 21.51 -6.69 -3.87
C GLY A 121 21.11 -5.67 -2.80
N SER A 122 19.96 -5.02 -2.91
CA SER A 122 19.57 -3.88 -2.05
C SER A 122 18.10 -3.92 -1.59
N GLY A 123 17.70 -4.99 -0.90
CA GLY A 123 16.36 -5.12 -0.31
C GLY A 123 16.21 -4.28 0.97
N SER A 124 16.64 -4.83 2.12
CA SER A 124 16.58 -4.11 3.41
C SER A 124 17.46 -2.87 3.45
N ASN A 125 18.60 -2.89 2.76
CA ASN A 125 19.44 -1.72 2.50
C ASN A 125 19.04 -1.09 1.15
N ALA A 126 17.86 -0.50 1.08
CA ALA A 126 17.31 0.06 -0.16
C ALA A 126 18.19 1.13 -0.81
N PHE A 127 19.05 1.79 -0.03
CA PHE A 127 19.93 2.86 -0.52
C PHE A 127 21.28 2.35 -1.05
N GLY A 128 21.58 1.05 -0.89
CA GLY A 128 22.75 0.40 -1.50
C GLY A 128 22.51 0.00 -2.96
N MET A 129 21.64 0.71 -3.67
CA MET A 129 21.30 0.42 -5.06
C MET A 129 22.48 0.67 -6.01
N LYS A 130 22.47 -0.05 -7.14
CA LYS A 130 23.48 0.03 -8.20
C LYS A 130 22.97 0.63 -9.52
N THR A 131 21.64 0.82 -9.64
CA THR A 131 21.08 1.51 -10.81
C THR A 131 21.66 2.91 -10.89
N THR A 132 22.23 3.26 -12.03
CA THR A 132 22.86 4.56 -12.29
C THR A 132 22.03 5.43 -13.22
N ALA A 133 22.16 6.74 -13.08
CA ALA A 133 21.66 7.74 -14.03
C ALA A 133 22.82 8.69 -14.36
N LYS A 134 23.44 8.49 -15.53
CA LYS A 134 24.56 9.32 -15.98
C LYS A 134 24.05 10.51 -16.77
N ALA A 135 24.50 11.71 -16.40
CA ALA A 135 24.14 12.95 -17.09
C ALA A 135 24.67 12.94 -18.55
N ASP A 136 23.84 13.37 -19.47
CA ASP A 136 24.13 13.58 -20.89
C ASP A 136 23.40 14.85 -21.37
N GLY A 137 24.04 15.98 -21.22
CA GLY A 137 23.45 17.29 -21.48
C GLY A 137 22.24 17.57 -20.56
N ASP A 138 21.08 17.78 -21.15
CA ASP A 138 19.82 17.98 -20.44
C ASP A 138 19.08 16.66 -20.12
N ASN A 139 19.66 15.51 -20.50
CA ASN A 139 19.14 14.20 -20.28
C ASN A 139 19.99 13.38 -19.29
N PHE A 140 19.46 12.23 -18.93
CA PHE A 140 20.16 11.19 -18.17
C PHE A 140 19.99 9.86 -18.89
N THR A 141 21.03 9.06 -18.87
CA THR A 141 20.98 7.66 -19.33
C THR A 141 20.92 6.75 -18.11
N LEU A 142 19.81 6.03 -17.96
CA LEU A 142 19.57 5.11 -16.85
C LEU A 142 19.95 3.69 -17.23
N ASN A 143 20.71 3.04 -16.36
CA ASN A 143 21.12 1.64 -16.48
C ASN A 143 20.97 0.91 -15.14
N GLY A 144 20.32 -0.27 -15.16
CA GLY A 144 20.13 -1.12 -13.99
C GLY A 144 18.94 -2.06 -14.09
N THR A 145 18.72 -2.79 -13.00
CA THR A 145 17.58 -3.72 -12.91
C THR A 145 16.90 -3.54 -11.54
N LYS A 146 15.61 -3.34 -11.56
CA LYS A 146 14.77 -3.28 -10.37
C LYS A 146 13.96 -4.56 -10.25
N ILE A 147 13.74 -5.04 -9.02
CA ILE A 147 12.99 -6.27 -8.75
C ILE A 147 11.81 -5.99 -7.83
N PHE A 148 10.86 -6.91 -7.81
CA PHE A 148 9.66 -6.81 -6.98
C PHE A 148 8.87 -5.51 -7.17
N CYS A 149 8.80 -5.03 -8.42
CA CYS A 149 8.07 -3.81 -8.76
C CYS A 149 6.57 -4.11 -8.93
N THR A 150 5.80 -3.81 -7.90
CA THR A 150 4.34 -3.95 -7.92
C THR A 150 3.74 -3.08 -9.01
N ASN A 151 2.80 -3.62 -9.77
CA ASN A 151 2.10 -3.00 -10.90
C ASN A 151 2.96 -2.70 -12.13
N ALA A 152 4.27 -2.85 -12.15
CA ALA A 152 5.11 -2.34 -13.23
C ALA A 152 4.74 -2.93 -14.61
N SER A 153 4.26 -4.18 -14.69
CA SER A 153 3.84 -4.82 -15.96
C SER A 153 2.56 -4.21 -16.54
N ILE A 154 1.71 -3.59 -15.72
CA ILE A 154 0.45 -2.95 -16.13
C ILE A 154 0.48 -1.43 -16.01
N ALA A 155 1.55 -0.86 -15.47
CA ALA A 155 1.68 0.57 -15.23
C ALA A 155 1.90 1.36 -16.53
N ASN A 156 1.27 2.55 -16.60
CA ASN A 156 1.52 3.55 -17.64
C ASN A 156 2.74 4.41 -17.32
N GLY A 157 3.06 4.54 -16.02
CA GLY A 157 4.24 5.27 -15.55
C GLY A 157 4.84 4.65 -14.32
N ILE A 158 6.17 4.74 -14.19
CA ILE A 158 6.91 4.23 -13.04
C ILE A 158 7.84 5.29 -12.46
N LEU A 159 7.98 5.26 -11.13
CA LEU A 159 9.02 5.99 -10.43
C LEU A 159 10.26 5.11 -10.31
N VAL A 160 11.40 5.62 -10.75
CA VAL A 160 12.69 4.91 -10.70
C VAL A 160 13.69 5.72 -9.90
N TYR A 161 14.32 5.08 -8.93
CA TYR A 161 15.39 5.69 -8.14
C TYR A 161 16.74 5.19 -8.67
N ALA A 162 17.63 6.12 -8.95
CA ALA A 162 18.95 5.84 -9.51
C ALA A 162 20.02 6.73 -8.89
N VAL A 163 21.25 6.23 -8.83
CA VAL A 163 22.43 6.97 -8.37
C VAL A 163 22.85 7.96 -9.45
N THR A 164 22.82 9.24 -9.12
CA THR A 164 23.27 10.35 -9.99
C THR A 164 24.62 10.90 -9.57
N ASP A 165 25.02 10.71 -8.30
CA ASP A 165 26.30 11.17 -7.75
C ASP A 165 26.73 10.27 -6.59
N GLU A 166 27.65 9.33 -6.84
CA GLU A 166 28.15 8.40 -5.81
C GLU A 166 28.89 9.10 -4.67
N ALA A 167 29.59 10.22 -4.97
CA ALA A 167 30.37 10.94 -3.98
C ALA A 167 29.52 11.59 -2.89
N LYS A 168 28.25 11.89 -3.18
CA LYS A 168 27.30 12.45 -2.21
C LYS A 168 26.59 11.41 -1.34
N GLY A 169 26.91 10.13 -1.54
CA GLY A 169 26.26 9.04 -0.81
C GLY A 169 24.73 9.01 -1.02
N PHE A 170 24.01 8.34 -0.11
CA PHE A 170 22.57 8.18 -0.31
C PHE A 170 21.76 9.48 -0.07
N PHE A 171 22.17 10.35 0.86
CA PHE A 171 21.56 11.67 1.07
C PHE A 171 22.12 12.73 0.12
N GLY A 172 21.76 12.72 -1.12
CA GLY A 172 22.22 13.69 -2.12
C GLY A 172 22.68 13.04 -3.42
N GLY A 173 23.01 11.75 -3.39
CA GLY A 173 23.46 11.00 -4.57
C GLY A 173 22.38 10.23 -5.32
N ILE A 174 21.15 10.11 -4.77
CA ILE A 174 20.06 9.37 -5.38
C ILE A 174 18.99 10.35 -5.88
N THR A 175 18.54 10.16 -7.11
CA THR A 175 17.48 10.96 -7.74
C THR A 175 16.30 10.05 -8.12
N CYS A 176 15.08 10.57 -7.99
CA CYS A 176 13.87 9.92 -8.44
C CYS A 176 13.48 10.44 -9.82
N PHE A 177 13.26 9.54 -10.77
CA PHE A 177 12.83 9.83 -12.13
C PHE A 177 11.45 9.25 -12.41
N PHE A 178 10.64 9.97 -13.17
CA PHE A 178 9.36 9.48 -13.66
C PHE A 178 9.50 9.02 -15.12
N LEU A 179 9.28 7.75 -15.35
CA LEU A 179 9.32 7.13 -16.68
C LEU A 179 7.90 6.77 -17.12
N GLU A 180 7.52 7.19 -18.32
CA GLU A 180 6.27 6.84 -18.98
C GLU A 180 6.51 5.71 -19.98
N LYS A 181 5.67 4.68 -19.95
CA LYS A 181 5.84 3.47 -20.79
C LYS A 181 5.87 3.78 -22.27
N GLU A 182 5.07 4.76 -22.71
CA GLU A 182 4.98 5.14 -24.13
C GLU A 182 6.18 5.98 -24.61
N LYS A 183 6.92 6.60 -23.69
CA LYS A 183 8.01 7.54 -24.04
C LYS A 183 9.41 7.01 -23.75
N HIS A 184 9.52 6.08 -22.80
CA HIS A 184 10.81 5.62 -22.32
C HIS A 184 10.97 4.12 -22.57
N ASN A 185 12.10 3.76 -23.09
CA ASN A 185 12.39 2.41 -23.61
C ASN A 185 12.86 1.45 -22.49
N TYR A 186 12.08 1.34 -21.39
CA TYR A 186 12.30 0.32 -20.37
C TYR A 186 11.45 -0.92 -20.63
N THR A 187 11.87 -2.06 -20.14
CA THR A 187 11.14 -3.31 -20.28
C THR A 187 10.78 -3.91 -18.92
N CYS A 188 9.68 -4.67 -18.90
CA CYS A 188 9.24 -5.41 -17.72
C CYS A 188 9.38 -6.91 -17.96
N GLY A 189 9.83 -7.62 -16.93
CA GLY A 189 9.84 -9.08 -16.91
C GLY A 189 8.42 -9.66 -16.83
N LYS A 190 8.33 -10.98 -16.95
CA LYS A 190 7.06 -11.69 -16.71
C LYS A 190 6.64 -11.54 -15.26
N PRO A 191 5.34 -11.44 -14.97
CA PRO A 191 4.86 -11.41 -13.59
C PRO A 191 5.32 -12.65 -12.80
N VAL A 192 5.86 -12.42 -11.61
CA VAL A 192 6.32 -13.46 -10.70
C VAL A 192 5.12 -14.17 -10.07
N GLN A 193 5.14 -15.49 -10.04
CA GLN A 193 4.16 -16.26 -9.27
C GLN A 193 4.42 -16.09 -7.78
N LYS A 194 3.37 -15.85 -7.02
CA LYS A 194 3.41 -15.57 -5.57
C LYS A 194 2.48 -16.52 -4.83
N ASN A 195 2.76 -16.73 -3.55
CA ASN A 195 1.91 -17.54 -2.67
C ASN A 195 0.67 -16.80 -2.16
N GLY A 196 0.60 -15.49 -2.32
CA GLY A 196 -0.52 -14.62 -1.96
C GLY A 196 -0.55 -13.37 -2.84
N LEU A 197 -1.52 -12.48 -2.59
CA LEU A 197 -1.74 -11.24 -3.34
C LEU A 197 -1.81 -11.49 -4.86
N HIS A 198 -2.49 -12.57 -5.28
CA HIS A 198 -2.44 -13.08 -6.66
C HIS A 198 -2.84 -12.04 -7.70
N ALA A 199 -3.84 -11.21 -7.42
CA ALA A 199 -4.29 -10.14 -8.33
C ALA A 199 -3.36 -8.91 -8.39
N SER A 200 -2.28 -8.87 -7.58
CA SER A 200 -1.28 -7.80 -7.63
C SER A 200 -0.10 -8.23 -8.49
N PRO A 201 0.06 -7.73 -9.72
CA PRO A 201 1.20 -8.10 -10.55
C PRO A 201 2.50 -7.58 -9.97
N LEU A 202 3.53 -8.42 -10.01
CA LEU A 202 4.87 -8.15 -9.47
C LEU A 202 5.90 -8.62 -10.49
N CYS A 203 6.80 -7.75 -10.95
CA CYS A 203 7.80 -8.12 -11.93
C CYS A 203 9.12 -7.37 -11.74
N GLU A 204 10.11 -7.72 -12.57
CA GLU A 204 11.35 -6.96 -12.73
C GLU A 204 11.15 -5.83 -13.73
N VAL A 205 11.98 -4.79 -13.60
CA VAL A 205 12.09 -3.66 -14.54
C VAL A 205 13.54 -3.55 -14.99
N PHE A 206 13.76 -3.63 -16.28
CA PHE A 206 15.08 -3.54 -16.90
C PHE A 206 15.26 -2.17 -17.56
N LEU A 207 16.35 -1.53 -17.20
CA LEU A 207 16.79 -0.23 -17.72
C LEU A 207 18.09 -0.45 -18.47
N THR A 208 18.04 -0.36 -19.79
CA THR A 208 19.20 -0.48 -20.67
C THR A 208 19.26 0.76 -21.54
N ASP A 209 20.20 1.64 -21.23
CA ASP A 209 20.41 2.93 -21.90
C ASP A 209 19.10 3.75 -22.05
N VAL A 210 18.29 3.78 -20.99
CA VAL A 210 17.03 4.52 -21.01
C VAL A 210 17.32 6.01 -20.87
N SER A 211 17.05 6.76 -21.95
CA SER A 211 17.17 8.22 -21.95
C SER A 211 15.96 8.87 -21.28
N VAL A 212 16.19 9.78 -20.34
CA VAL A 212 15.17 10.53 -19.63
C VAL A 212 15.59 11.98 -19.45
N SER A 213 14.68 12.91 -19.73
CA SER A 213 14.94 14.36 -19.55
C SER A 213 15.01 14.74 -18.06
N LYS A 214 15.79 15.76 -17.74
CA LYS A 214 15.81 16.39 -16.41
C LYS A 214 14.42 16.87 -15.94
N GLU A 215 13.52 17.14 -16.87
CA GLU A 215 12.14 17.55 -16.57
C GLU A 215 11.31 16.42 -15.93
N ASN A 216 11.77 15.17 -16.06
CA ASN A 216 11.15 13.99 -15.47
C ASN A 216 11.68 13.69 -14.05
N ILE A 217 12.50 14.54 -13.47
CA ILE A 217 12.94 14.42 -12.08
C ILE A 217 11.76 14.73 -11.15
N ILE A 218 11.53 13.84 -10.20
CA ILE A 218 10.56 14.02 -9.13
C ILE A 218 11.27 14.59 -7.92
N GLY A 219 10.87 15.78 -7.51
CA GLY A 219 11.58 16.60 -6.52
C GLY A 219 12.76 17.36 -7.12
N LYS A 220 13.90 17.27 -6.48
CA LYS A 220 15.15 17.88 -6.92
C LYS A 220 16.21 16.82 -7.20
N MET A 221 17.23 17.17 -7.99
CA MET A 221 18.42 16.34 -8.13
C MET A 221 18.98 15.97 -6.75
N GLY A 222 19.22 14.69 -6.52
CA GLY A 222 19.73 14.16 -5.25
C GLY A 222 18.70 14.03 -4.13
N SER A 223 17.43 14.43 -4.33
CA SER A 223 16.40 14.33 -3.27
C SER A 223 15.61 13.01 -3.27
N GLY A 224 16.03 12.02 -4.06
CA GLY A 224 15.27 10.78 -4.23
C GLY A 224 15.00 10.03 -2.91
N VAL A 225 15.95 10.06 -1.97
CA VAL A 225 15.75 9.45 -0.65
C VAL A 225 14.62 10.13 0.13
N MET A 226 14.54 11.46 0.10
CA MET A 226 13.49 12.20 0.80
C MET A 226 12.11 11.91 0.18
N VAL A 227 12.03 11.88 -1.14
CA VAL A 227 10.81 11.51 -1.89
C VAL A 227 10.35 10.10 -1.50
N PHE A 228 11.28 9.14 -1.45
CA PHE A 228 11.00 7.76 -1.05
C PHE A 228 10.52 7.66 0.40
N LEU A 229 11.23 8.28 1.34
CA LEU A 229 10.89 8.20 2.77
C LEU A 229 9.51 8.81 3.06
N GLU A 230 9.15 9.90 2.41
CA GLU A 230 7.82 10.49 2.54
C GLU A 230 6.73 9.54 2.02
N SER A 231 6.92 8.94 0.84
CA SER A 231 5.96 7.96 0.32
C SER A 231 5.84 6.72 1.21
N MET A 232 6.96 6.24 1.80
CA MET A 232 6.95 5.12 2.74
C MET A 232 6.20 5.44 4.04
N ASN A 233 6.24 6.66 4.51
CA ASN A 233 5.46 7.08 5.67
C ASN A 233 3.96 7.05 5.39
N TRP A 234 3.54 7.52 4.22
CA TRP A 234 2.16 7.38 3.75
C TRP A 234 1.76 5.91 3.59
N GLU A 235 2.61 5.12 2.94
CA GLU A 235 2.37 3.71 2.66
C GLU A 235 2.18 2.91 3.95
N ARG A 236 3.12 3.00 4.90
CA ARG A 236 3.03 2.34 6.20
C ARG A 236 1.76 2.71 6.96
N THR A 237 1.39 3.99 6.91
CA THR A 237 0.20 4.52 7.61
C THR A 237 -1.09 3.99 7.00
N VAL A 238 -1.29 4.18 5.70
CA VAL A 238 -2.57 3.83 5.04
C VAL A 238 -2.71 2.32 4.84
N MET A 239 -1.61 1.59 4.58
CA MET A 239 -1.67 0.12 4.55
C MET A 239 -1.97 -0.48 5.93
N SER A 240 -1.61 0.19 7.03
CA SER A 240 -2.06 -0.23 8.36
C SER A 240 -3.58 -0.13 8.51
N ALA A 241 -4.20 0.90 7.94
CA ALA A 241 -5.66 1.01 7.88
C ALA A 241 -6.28 -0.05 6.95
N MET A 242 -5.65 -0.35 5.81
CA MET A 242 -6.03 -1.46 4.93
C MET A 242 -6.03 -2.81 5.69
N HIS A 243 -4.99 -3.08 6.49
CA HIS A 243 -4.94 -4.27 7.34
C HIS A 243 -6.10 -4.30 8.34
N ALA A 244 -6.42 -3.16 8.97
CA ALA A 244 -7.53 -3.04 9.91
C ALA A 244 -8.88 -3.35 9.26
N GLY A 245 -9.10 -2.94 8.02
CA GLY A 245 -10.29 -3.29 7.24
C GLY A 245 -10.42 -4.80 7.02
N THR A 246 -9.32 -5.46 6.58
CA THR A 246 -9.29 -6.92 6.44
C THR A 246 -9.54 -7.64 7.77
N MET A 247 -8.93 -7.16 8.86
CA MET A 247 -9.15 -7.71 10.22
C MET A 247 -10.60 -7.53 10.65
N THR A 248 -11.22 -6.36 10.39
CA THR A 248 -12.64 -6.12 10.70
C THR A 248 -13.54 -7.13 9.97
N ARG A 249 -13.27 -7.41 8.69
CA ARG A 249 -13.99 -8.45 7.92
C ARG A 249 -13.82 -9.84 8.55
N LEU A 250 -12.61 -10.24 8.91
CA LEU A 250 -12.33 -11.52 9.56
C LEU A 250 -13.04 -11.66 10.92
N CYS A 251 -13.01 -10.61 11.73
CA CYS A 251 -13.73 -10.55 13.02
C CYS A 251 -15.24 -10.75 12.82
N ASN A 252 -15.84 -10.03 11.86
CA ASN A 252 -17.26 -10.12 11.57
C ASN A 252 -17.65 -11.51 11.02
N LEU A 253 -16.83 -12.08 10.13
CA LEU A 253 -17.01 -13.43 9.59
C LEU A 253 -16.93 -14.47 10.71
N SER A 254 -15.94 -14.39 11.58
CA SER A 254 -15.76 -15.31 12.70
C SER A 254 -16.90 -15.22 13.73
N ARG A 255 -17.33 -13.99 14.04
CA ARG A 255 -18.47 -13.76 14.95
C ARG A 255 -19.76 -14.37 14.39
N ALA A 256 -20.02 -14.18 13.10
CA ALA A 256 -21.19 -14.77 12.45
C ALA A 256 -21.13 -16.29 12.46
N HIS A 257 -19.96 -16.88 12.18
CA HIS A 257 -19.75 -18.32 12.19
C HIS A 257 -20.00 -18.94 13.56
N VAL A 258 -19.38 -18.43 14.63
CA VAL A 258 -19.50 -19.02 15.97
C VAL A 258 -20.91 -18.85 16.56
N LYS A 259 -21.66 -17.84 16.12
CA LYS A 259 -23.08 -17.65 16.47
C LYS A 259 -23.96 -18.70 15.82
N ALA A 260 -23.71 -19.08 14.59
CA ALA A 260 -24.50 -20.04 13.83
C ALA A 260 -24.09 -21.49 14.10
N ARG A 261 -22.84 -21.75 14.46
CA ARG A 261 -22.30 -23.10 14.63
C ARG A 261 -22.61 -23.68 15.99
N MET A 262 -23.20 -24.88 16.02
CA MET A 262 -23.51 -25.62 17.25
C MET A 262 -22.43 -26.64 17.60
N HIS A 263 -22.15 -26.80 18.88
CA HIS A 263 -21.44 -27.92 19.47
C HIS A 263 -22.37 -28.65 20.44
N GLY A 264 -22.92 -29.79 20.03
CA GLY A 264 -24.07 -30.41 20.70
C GLY A 264 -25.29 -29.45 20.65
N GLU A 265 -25.85 -29.13 21.79
CA GLU A 265 -27.00 -28.23 21.91
C GLU A 265 -26.62 -26.76 22.17
N THR A 266 -25.30 -26.48 22.25
CA THR A 266 -24.81 -25.15 22.61
C THR A 266 -24.12 -24.47 21.43
N ALA A 267 -24.46 -23.21 21.16
CA ALA A 267 -23.74 -22.42 20.13
C ALA A 267 -22.30 -22.18 20.53
N LEU A 268 -21.35 -22.21 19.56
CA LEU A 268 -19.93 -22.02 19.83
C LEU A 268 -19.64 -20.71 20.56
N GLU A 269 -20.38 -19.65 20.27
CA GLU A 269 -20.23 -18.34 20.94
C GLU A 269 -20.43 -18.38 22.48
N LYS A 270 -21.04 -19.44 23.00
CA LYS A 270 -21.28 -19.60 24.45
C LYS A 270 -20.09 -20.21 25.20
N HIS A 271 -19.12 -20.75 24.48
CA HIS A 271 -17.91 -21.33 25.09
C HIS A 271 -16.90 -20.23 25.40
N GLN A 272 -16.44 -20.16 26.67
CA GLN A 272 -15.54 -19.12 27.17
C GLN A 272 -14.25 -18.99 26.31
N GLY A 273 -13.66 -20.14 25.91
CA GLY A 273 -12.46 -20.13 25.04
C GLY A 273 -12.69 -19.49 23.68
N VAL A 274 -13.89 -19.61 23.11
CA VAL A 274 -14.29 -18.95 21.86
C VAL A 274 -14.49 -17.45 22.08
N GLN A 275 -15.14 -17.08 23.19
CA GLN A 275 -15.35 -15.67 23.55
C GLN A 275 -14.03 -14.92 23.72
N PHE A 276 -13.05 -15.53 24.39
CA PHE A 276 -11.72 -14.92 24.59
C PHE A 276 -10.98 -14.71 23.27
N ARG A 277 -11.01 -15.69 22.35
CA ARG A 277 -10.42 -15.55 21.02
C ARG A 277 -11.05 -14.40 20.22
N LEU A 278 -12.39 -14.33 20.21
CA LEU A 278 -13.09 -13.22 19.55
C LEU A 278 -12.73 -11.87 20.18
N ALA A 279 -12.76 -11.78 21.51
CA ALA A 279 -12.42 -10.54 22.21
C ALA A 279 -11.01 -10.06 21.84
N GLU A 280 -10.02 -10.97 21.80
CA GLU A 280 -8.65 -10.64 21.41
C GLU A 280 -8.55 -10.15 19.96
N MET A 281 -9.26 -10.81 19.03
CA MET A 281 -9.32 -10.38 17.62
C MET A 281 -9.85 -8.93 17.50
N PHE A 282 -10.93 -8.60 18.21
CA PHE A 282 -11.50 -7.24 18.22
C PHE A 282 -10.56 -6.21 18.87
N LEU A 283 -9.93 -6.54 19.99
CA LEU A 283 -8.96 -5.68 20.69
C LEU A 283 -7.77 -5.33 19.78
N GLN A 284 -7.19 -6.32 19.09
CA GLN A 284 -6.08 -6.08 18.19
C GLN A 284 -6.51 -5.25 16.97
N THR A 285 -7.69 -5.51 16.42
CA THR A 285 -8.24 -4.74 15.30
C THR A 285 -8.42 -3.27 15.66
N GLU A 286 -9.03 -2.98 16.82
CA GLU A 286 -9.23 -1.61 17.28
C GLU A 286 -7.91 -0.89 17.58
N SER A 287 -6.97 -1.59 18.22
CA SER A 287 -5.62 -1.06 18.46
C SER A 287 -4.89 -0.70 17.16
N CYS A 288 -5.08 -1.50 16.11
CA CYS A 288 -4.53 -1.23 14.79
C CYS A 288 -5.12 0.05 14.19
N LYS A 289 -6.44 0.22 14.21
CA LYS A 289 -7.13 1.43 13.74
C LYS A 289 -6.60 2.68 14.41
N LEU A 290 -6.53 2.66 15.73
CA LEU A 290 -6.06 3.80 16.52
C LEU A 290 -4.64 4.21 16.17
N GLN A 291 -3.73 3.24 15.95
CA GLN A 291 -2.36 3.53 15.53
C GLN A 291 -2.29 4.10 14.10
N ALA A 292 -3.03 3.51 13.15
CA ALA A 292 -3.09 3.99 11.78
C ALA A 292 -3.65 5.42 11.70
N TYR A 293 -4.75 5.71 12.40
CA TYR A 293 -5.37 7.04 12.41
C TYR A 293 -4.52 8.08 13.11
N LYS A 294 -3.82 7.70 14.21
CA LYS A 294 -2.84 8.58 14.85
C LYS A 294 -1.76 8.98 13.84
N ALA A 295 -1.17 8.02 13.15
CA ALA A 295 -0.13 8.28 12.16
C ALA A 295 -0.67 9.15 11.00
N ALA A 296 -1.89 8.89 10.51
CA ALA A 296 -2.52 9.69 9.46
C ALA A 296 -2.74 11.15 9.89
N LYS A 297 -3.24 11.37 11.11
CA LYS A 297 -3.40 12.74 11.66
C LYS A 297 -2.06 13.46 11.86
N MET A 298 -0.97 12.76 12.13
CA MET A 298 0.37 13.34 12.19
C MET A 298 0.83 13.79 10.78
N ILE A 299 0.55 13.00 9.74
CA ILE A 299 0.82 13.40 8.33
C ILE A 299 0.05 14.70 8.01
N ASP A 300 -1.23 14.77 8.34
CA ASP A 300 -2.08 15.94 8.05
C ASP A 300 -1.60 17.21 8.76
N LYS A 301 -0.96 17.07 9.91
CA LYS A 301 -0.38 18.19 10.67
C LYS A 301 1.04 18.54 10.25
N GLY A 302 1.66 17.78 9.33
CA GLY A 302 3.07 17.96 8.94
C GLY A 302 4.06 17.59 10.05
N GLU A 303 3.67 16.76 11.01
CA GLU A 303 4.54 16.26 12.09
C GLU A 303 5.47 15.14 11.60
N ASP A 304 6.60 14.89 12.28
CA ASP A 304 7.44 13.71 12.01
C ASP A 304 6.69 12.42 12.37
N VAL A 305 6.17 11.76 11.36
CA VAL A 305 5.38 10.55 11.48
C VAL A 305 6.21 9.26 11.44
N THR A 306 7.50 9.37 11.19
CA THR A 306 8.38 8.21 10.86
C THR A 306 8.27 7.07 11.87
N ALA A 307 8.38 7.36 13.15
CA ALA A 307 8.25 6.34 14.21
C ALA A 307 6.80 5.84 14.37
N ALA A 308 5.80 6.72 14.24
CA ALA A 308 4.40 6.35 14.38
C ALA A 308 3.94 5.44 13.22
N ALA A 309 4.32 5.76 11.98
CA ALA A 309 4.02 4.95 10.81
C ALA A 309 4.71 3.56 10.88
N ALA A 310 5.97 3.51 11.33
CA ALA A 310 6.67 2.26 11.55
C ALA A 310 6.00 1.38 12.61
N LYS A 311 5.60 1.96 13.76
CA LYS A 311 4.86 1.26 14.83
C LYS A 311 3.53 0.71 14.33
N ALA A 312 2.75 1.54 13.63
CA ALA A 312 1.48 1.13 13.06
C ALA A 312 1.64 -0.06 12.10
N LYS A 313 2.64 -0.02 11.20
CA LYS A 313 2.89 -1.08 10.23
C LYS A 313 3.36 -2.39 10.89
N VAL A 314 4.28 -2.34 11.82
CA VAL A 314 4.75 -3.54 12.54
C VAL A 314 3.57 -4.19 13.26
N PHE A 315 2.84 -3.41 14.05
CA PHE A 315 1.69 -3.92 14.82
C PHE A 315 0.62 -4.48 13.90
N SER A 316 0.20 -3.74 12.88
CA SER A 316 -0.90 -4.14 12.00
C SER A 316 -0.60 -5.41 11.19
N SER A 317 0.64 -5.55 10.69
CA SER A 317 1.03 -6.72 9.91
C SER A 317 1.09 -8.00 10.77
N GLU A 318 1.54 -7.91 12.02
CA GLU A 318 1.58 -9.05 12.95
C GLU A 318 0.18 -9.40 13.47
N ALA A 319 -0.63 -8.40 13.81
CA ALA A 319 -2.02 -8.59 14.21
C ALA A 319 -2.85 -9.25 13.09
N LEU A 320 -2.70 -8.81 11.84
CA LEU A 320 -3.38 -9.41 10.69
C LEU A 320 -3.03 -10.91 10.56
N ASN A 321 -1.75 -11.27 10.69
CA ASN A 321 -1.31 -12.66 10.65
C ASN A 321 -1.91 -13.49 11.79
N THR A 322 -1.97 -12.93 12.99
CA THR A 322 -2.57 -13.58 14.18
C THR A 322 -4.07 -13.77 13.97
N ILE A 323 -4.78 -12.71 13.59
CA ILE A 323 -6.25 -12.74 13.41
C ILE A 323 -6.65 -13.68 12.28
N ALA A 324 -5.89 -13.75 11.19
CA ALA A 324 -6.18 -14.67 10.08
C ALA A 324 -6.08 -16.13 10.52
N LYS A 325 -5.08 -16.47 11.35
CA LYS A 325 -4.94 -17.81 11.95
C LYS A 325 -6.05 -18.11 12.94
N GLU A 326 -6.42 -17.15 13.79
CA GLU A 326 -7.52 -17.33 14.74
C GLU A 326 -8.87 -17.52 14.02
N ALA A 327 -9.11 -16.79 12.93
CA ALA A 327 -10.28 -16.97 12.10
C ALA A 327 -10.35 -18.41 11.53
N LEU A 328 -9.23 -18.93 11.03
CA LEU A 328 -9.16 -20.32 10.55
C LEU A 328 -9.52 -21.31 11.65
N ILE A 329 -8.94 -21.15 12.84
CA ILE A 329 -9.18 -22.04 13.98
C ILE A 329 -10.66 -22.00 14.40
N LEU A 330 -11.27 -20.82 14.50
CA LEU A 330 -12.67 -20.66 14.87
C LEU A 330 -13.64 -21.28 13.85
N HIS A 331 -13.28 -21.32 12.57
CA HIS A 331 -14.08 -21.95 11.52
C HIS A 331 -13.81 -23.47 11.40
N GLY A 332 -12.75 -23.99 12.02
CA GLY A 332 -12.38 -25.41 11.93
C GLY A 332 -12.13 -25.85 10.48
N ALA A 333 -12.64 -27.02 10.10
CA ALA A 333 -12.47 -27.54 8.72
C ALA A 333 -13.02 -26.58 7.65
N ASN A 334 -14.10 -25.87 7.93
CA ASN A 334 -14.66 -24.86 7.01
C ASN A 334 -13.66 -23.73 6.70
N GLY A 335 -12.88 -23.30 7.70
CA GLY A 335 -11.86 -22.26 7.49
C GLY A 335 -10.71 -22.70 6.59
N PHE A 336 -10.52 -24.00 6.42
CA PHE A 336 -9.49 -24.58 5.56
C PHE A 336 -9.98 -24.80 4.11
N THR A 337 -11.29 -24.64 3.86
CA THR A 337 -11.85 -24.71 2.50
C THR A 337 -11.75 -23.36 1.77
N ALA A 338 -11.71 -23.41 0.43
CA ALA A 338 -11.64 -22.22 -0.40
C ALA A 338 -12.90 -21.33 -0.29
N ASP A 339 -14.06 -21.90 0.05
CA ASP A 339 -15.34 -21.19 0.10
C ASP A 339 -15.36 -20.01 1.08
N TYR A 340 -14.60 -20.08 2.15
CA TYR A 340 -14.49 -19.02 3.16
C TYR A 340 -13.39 -18.01 2.85
N GLY A 341 -12.44 -18.32 1.94
CA GLY A 341 -11.35 -17.44 1.54
C GLY A 341 -10.31 -17.13 2.64
N ILE A 342 -10.40 -17.78 3.82
CA ILE A 342 -9.51 -17.51 4.95
C ILE A 342 -8.07 -17.94 4.62
N GLY A 343 -7.89 -19.03 3.88
CA GLY A 343 -6.57 -19.51 3.44
C GLY A 343 -5.84 -18.50 2.56
N GLU A 344 -6.56 -17.82 1.64
CA GLU A 344 -5.99 -16.74 0.83
C GLU A 344 -5.55 -15.57 1.70
N ILE A 345 -6.38 -15.16 2.67
CA ILE A 345 -6.03 -14.05 3.57
C ILE A 345 -4.79 -14.39 4.40
N ILE A 346 -4.62 -15.64 4.84
CA ILE A 346 -3.41 -16.08 5.55
C ILE A 346 -2.18 -15.95 4.64
N ALA A 347 -2.28 -16.35 3.38
CA ALA A 347 -1.19 -16.22 2.42
C ALA A 347 -0.87 -14.75 2.12
N ASP A 348 -1.88 -13.92 1.92
CA ASP A 348 -1.74 -12.47 1.71
C ASP A 348 -1.08 -11.77 2.91
N ALA A 349 -1.47 -12.15 4.12
CA ALA A 349 -0.96 -11.58 5.37
C ALA A 349 0.54 -11.81 5.58
N GLN A 350 1.12 -12.89 5.02
CA GLN A 350 2.56 -13.13 5.11
C GLN A 350 3.36 -12.03 4.39
N ALA A 351 2.86 -11.53 3.27
CA ALA A 351 3.50 -10.44 2.54
C ALA A 351 3.55 -9.14 3.37
N ALA A 352 2.57 -8.91 4.25
CA ALA A 352 2.51 -7.72 5.09
C ALA A 352 3.71 -7.61 6.07
N LEU A 353 4.34 -8.70 6.43
CA LEU A 353 5.54 -8.71 7.28
C LEU A 353 6.78 -8.15 6.57
N ILE A 354 6.76 -8.12 5.22
CA ILE A 354 7.94 -7.90 4.39
C ILE A 354 7.87 -6.57 3.63
N TYR A 355 6.73 -6.26 2.98
CA TYR A 355 6.62 -5.03 2.18
C TYR A 355 6.65 -3.77 3.03
N SER A 356 6.86 -2.61 2.41
CA SER A 356 7.01 -1.30 3.06
C SER A 356 8.12 -1.25 4.13
N GLY A 357 9.08 -2.16 3.98
CA GLY A 357 10.18 -2.46 4.91
C GLY A 357 9.87 -3.62 5.84
N PRO A 358 10.75 -4.66 5.89
CA PRO A 358 10.61 -5.79 6.80
C PRO A 358 10.46 -5.33 8.26
N ASN A 359 9.63 -6.04 9.04
CA ASN A 359 9.33 -5.64 10.42
C ASN A 359 10.58 -5.46 11.29
N ASP A 360 11.64 -6.27 11.09
CA ASP A 360 12.87 -6.13 11.86
C ASP A 360 13.64 -4.84 11.52
N VAL A 361 13.63 -4.43 10.24
CA VAL A 361 14.18 -3.12 9.83
C VAL A 361 13.40 -1.97 10.48
N LEU A 362 12.07 -2.10 10.54
CA LEU A 362 11.22 -1.09 11.19
C LEU A 362 11.39 -1.07 12.71
N ARG A 363 11.65 -2.21 13.35
CA ARG A 363 12.00 -2.27 14.79
C ARG A 363 13.31 -1.53 15.07
N ASN A 364 14.33 -1.66 14.21
CA ASN A 364 15.54 -0.87 14.33
C ASN A 364 15.27 0.63 14.18
N LEU A 365 14.41 1.02 13.21
CA LEU A 365 13.98 2.40 13.03
C LEU A 365 13.25 2.93 14.26
N ILE A 366 12.34 2.15 14.84
CA ILE A 366 11.63 2.51 16.07
C ILE A 366 12.61 2.70 17.22
N ALA A 367 13.53 1.74 17.42
CA ALA A 367 14.51 1.77 18.51
C ALA A 367 15.43 3.00 18.43
N SER A 368 15.86 3.38 17.22
CA SER A 368 16.69 4.60 17.00
C SER A 368 15.97 5.90 17.33
N ARG A 369 14.65 5.90 17.52
CA ARG A 369 13.82 7.05 17.86
C ARG A 369 13.33 7.04 19.33
N LEU A 370 13.77 6.07 20.13
CA LEU A 370 13.48 6.00 21.58
C LEU A 370 14.54 6.72 22.41
N GLN A 371 15.66 7.08 21.79
CA GLN A 371 16.75 7.85 22.37
C GLN A 371 16.49 9.34 22.09
#